data_25ffab625215e833a7ad3b7e1b472bff
#
_entry.id   25ffab625215e833a7ad3b7e1b472bff
#
_cell.length_a   1.000
_cell.length_b   1.000
_cell.length_c   1.000
_cell.angle_alpha   90.00
_cell.angle_beta   90.00
_cell.angle_gamma   90.00
#
_symmetry.space_group_name_H-M   'P 1'
#
loop_
_entity.id
_entity.type
_entity.pdbx_description
1 polymer ?
#
loop_
_entity_poly.entity_id
_entity_poly.type
_entity_poly.pdbx_seq_one_letter_code
_entity_poly.pdbx_strand_id
1 'polypeptide(L)'
;MIESLNGIFETINYKQSTSIKLYDNDEYEDYPAHWHTNPEIIMPTENIYTVECYNQIITLREGDIVLICPGCIHTLYAPEKGRRIIFQADINPLRFMKEIETLVTIISP
;
A
#
# COMPACT_ATOMS: atom_id res chain seq x y z
N MET A 1 6.51 -3.37 8.68
CA MET A 1 5.68 -2.42 7.92
C MET A 1 4.47 -1.94 8.71
N ILE A 2 3.68 -2.83 9.26
CA ILE A 2 2.51 -2.43 10.07
C ILE A 2 2.99 -2.09 11.47
N GLU A 3 2.83 -0.83 11.86
CA GLU A 3 3.31 -0.33 13.15
C GLU A 3 2.25 -0.41 14.24
N SER A 4 1.01 -0.12 13.89
CA SER A 4 -0.10 -0.08 14.83
C SER A 4 -1.36 -0.62 14.17
N LEU A 5 -1.78 -1.80 14.60
CA LEU A 5 -2.95 -2.46 14.06
C LEU A 5 -3.95 -2.70 15.19
N ASN A 6 -5.17 -2.16 15.04
CA ASN A 6 -6.26 -2.38 15.96
C ASN A 6 -7.37 -3.13 15.23
N GLY A 7 -7.46 -4.45 15.46
CA GLY A 7 -8.28 -5.29 14.63
C GLY A 7 -7.72 -5.31 13.21
N ILE A 8 -8.48 -4.74 12.27
CA ILE A 8 -8.02 -4.59 10.88
C ILE A 8 -7.74 -3.13 10.51
N PHE A 9 -7.83 -2.22 11.47
CA PHE A 9 -7.53 -0.80 11.23
C PHE A 9 -6.09 -0.50 11.61
N GLU A 10 -5.32 0.01 10.67
CA GLU A 10 -3.95 0.43 10.88
C GLU A 10 -3.86 1.94 11.05
N THR A 11 -3.15 2.37 12.09
CA THR A 11 -2.78 3.77 12.28
C THR A 11 -1.36 3.96 11.76
N ILE A 12 -1.20 4.87 10.81
CA ILE A 12 0.10 5.16 10.21
C ILE A 12 0.74 6.31 10.95
N ASN A 13 1.94 6.07 11.48
CA ASN A 13 2.69 7.07 12.23
C ASN A 13 3.69 7.76 11.32
N TYR A 14 3.61 9.09 11.25
CA TYR A 14 4.51 9.91 10.47
C TYR A 14 5.53 10.56 11.37
N LYS A 15 6.70 10.84 10.81
CA LYS A 15 7.69 11.65 11.53
C LYS A 15 7.14 13.04 11.74
N GLN A 16 7.52 13.66 12.86
CA GLN A 16 7.12 15.03 13.16
C GLN A 16 7.41 15.95 11.98
N SER A 17 6.45 16.80 11.66
CA SER A 17 6.50 17.81 10.58
C SER A 17 6.45 17.25 9.17
N THR A 18 6.18 15.95 8.98
CA THR A 18 6.00 15.40 7.64
C THR A 18 4.61 14.79 7.49
N SER A 19 4.07 14.86 6.27
CA SER A 19 2.83 14.21 5.89
C SER A 19 3.07 13.08 4.88
N ILE A 20 4.31 12.67 4.72
CA ILE A 20 4.73 11.65 3.75
C ILE A 20 5.61 10.63 4.46
N LYS A 21 5.37 9.35 4.14
CA LYS A 21 6.22 8.25 4.57
C LYS A 21 6.62 7.48 3.32
N LEU A 22 7.93 7.44 3.08
CA LEU A 22 8.51 6.71 1.93
C LEU A 22 9.63 5.84 2.46
N TYR A 23 9.60 4.56 2.14
CA TYR A 23 10.64 3.66 2.60
C TYR A 23 10.82 2.46 1.66
N ASP A 24 12.05 1.92 1.70
CA ASP A 24 12.42 0.69 1.02
C ASP A 24 12.15 -0.46 1.99
N ASN A 25 11.21 -1.32 1.62
CA ASN A 25 10.78 -2.42 2.46
C ASN A 25 11.35 -3.73 1.91
N ASP A 26 12.05 -4.48 2.75
CA ASP A 26 12.63 -5.78 2.39
C ASP A 26 12.10 -6.91 3.29
N GLU A 27 11.04 -6.68 4.02
CA GLU A 27 10.47 -7.67 4.90
C GLU A 27 9.89 -8.85 4.11
N TYR A 28 10.27 -10.07 4.49
CA TYR A 28 9.78 -11.28 3.87
C TYR A 28 8.74 -11.91 4.78
N GLU A 29 7.56 -11.30 4.81
CA GLU A 29 6.42 -11.80 5.56
C GLU A 29 5.12 -11.29 4.97
N ASP A 30 4.04 -12.01 5.26
CA ASP A 30 2.71 -11.60 4.84
C ASP A 30 2.09 -10.71 5.91
N TYR A 31 1.22 -9.82 5.47
CA TYR A 31 0.48 -8.92 6.36
C TYR A 31 -1.02 -9.22 6.23
N PRO A 32 -1.72 -9.41 7.36
CA PRO A 32 -3.14 -9.76 7.32
C PRO A 32 -4.01 -8.66 6.74
N ALA A 33 -5.24 -8.99 6.43
CA ALA A 33 -6.22 -8.04 5.94
C ALA A 33 -6.33 -6.85 6.89
N HIS A 34 -6.19 -5.64 6.35
CA HIS A 34 -6.24 -4.40 7.11
C HIS A 34 -6.64 -3.23 6.22
N TRP A 35 -6.97 -2.11 6.84
CA TRP A 35 -7.26 -0.89 6.12
C TRP A 35 -6.72 0.32 6.89
N HIS A 36 -6.54 1.43 6.17
CA HIS A 36 -6.13 2.71 6.74
C HIS A 36 -6.73 3.84 5.93
N THR A 37 -6.69 5.05 6.47
CA THR A 37 -7.27 6.23 5.81
C THR A 37 -6.30 6.93 4.87
N ASN A 38 -5.06 6.50 4.84
CA ASN A 38 -4.02 7.13 4.04
C ASN A 38 -3.86 6.38 2.71
N PRO A 39 -3.74 7.08 1.59
CA PRO A 39 -3.42 6.40 0.33
C PRO A 39 -2.02 5.80 0.40
N GLU A 40 -1.85 4.68 -0.29
CA GLU A 40 -0.58 3.97 -0.31
C GLU A 40 -0.23 3.56 -1.73
N ILE A 41 1.03 3.73 -2.10
CA ILE A 41 1.55 3.27 -3.39
C ILE A 41 2.64 2.24 -3.10
N ILE A 42 2.56 1.09 -3.78
CA ILE A 42 3.54 0.02 -3.65
C ILE A 42 4.12 -0.29 -5.03
N MET A 43 5.44 -0.35 -5.12
CA MET A 43 6.16 -0.70 -6.34
C MET A 43 7.28 -1.68 -6.00
N PRO A 44 7.20 -2.95 -6.43
CA PRO A 44 8.31 -3.88 -6.27
C PRO A 44 9.53 -3.42 -7.05
N THR A 45 10.69 -3.51 -6.44
CA THR A 45 11.98 -3.24 -7.08
C THR A 45 12.80 -4.50 -7.24
N GLU A 46 12.48 -5.54 -6.48
CA GLU A 46 13.17 -6.82 -6.52
C GLU A 46 12.16 -7.93 -6.22
N ASN A 47 11.93 -8.79 -7.20
CA ASN A 47 10.97 -9.90 -7.17
C ASN A 47 9.51 -9.46 -7.06
N ILE A 48 8.60 -10.42 -7.05
CA ILE A 48 7.17 -10.14 -7.09
C ILE A 48 6.61 -9.85 -5.70
N TYR A 49 5.48 -9.15 -5.69
CA TYR A 49 4.72 -8.90 -4.48
C TYR A 49 3.24 -9.01 -4.81
N THR A 50 2.42 -9.52 -3.91
CA THR A 50 1.02 -9.79 -4.18
C THR A 50 0.13 -9.00 -3.24
N VAL A 51 -0.90 -8.37 -3.80
CA VAL A 51 -1.90 -7.59 -3.07
C VAL A 51 -3.26 -8.21 -3.35
N GLU A 52 -4.04 -8.46 -2.30
CA GLU A 52 -5.43 -8.89 -2.41
C GLU A 52 -6.34 -7.77 -1.94
N CYS A 53 -7.25 -7.31 -2.80
CA CYS A 53 -8.26 -6.32 -2.46
C CYS A 53 -9.49 -6.50 -3.36
N TYR A 54 -10.68 -6.18 -2.84
CA TYR A 54 -11.95 -6.30 -3.57
C TYR A 54 -12.14 -7.68 -4.20
N ASN A 55 -11.77 -8.75 -3.48
CA ASN A 55 -11.84 -10.14 -3.96
C ASN A 55 -10.97 -10.42 -5.19
N GLN A 56 -9.97 -9.59 -5.43
CA GLN A 56 -9.00 -9.77 -6.50
C GLN A 56 -7.61 -9.95 -5.92
N ILE A 57 -6.86 -10.87 -6.52
CA ILE A 57 -5.45 -11.08 -6.18
C ILE A 57 -4.64 -10.52 -7.33
N ILE A 58 -3.79 -9.55 -7.01
CA ILE A 58 -2.99 -8.83 -7.99
C ILE A 58 -1.53 -9.16 -7.71
N THR A 59 -0.86 -9.76 -8.69
CA THR A 59 0.58 -10.01 -8.60
C THR A 59 1.33 -8.89 -9.30
N LEU A 60 2.11 -8.15 -8.51
CA LEU A 60 2.94 -7.06 -9.01
C LEU A 60 4.31 -7.61 -9.38
N ARG A 61 4.77 -7.28 -10.58
CA ARG A 61 6.13 -7.53 -11.04
C ARG A 61 6.99 -6.32 -10.74
N GLU A 62 8.29 -6.46 -10.87
CA GLU A 62 9.22 -5.34 -10.70
C GLU A 62 8.81 -4.17 -11.60
N GLY A 63 8.66 -3.00 -11.00
CA GLY A 63 8.26 -1.78 -11.70
C GLY A 63 6.76 -1.56 -11.83
N ASP A 64 5.92 -2.55 -11.55
CA ASP A 64 4.47 -2.35 -11.50
C ASP A 64 4.11 -1.51 -10.27
N ILE A 65 3.07 -0.69 -10.41
CA ILE A 65 2.63 0.20 -9.35
C ILE A 65 1.18 -0.09 -9.02
N VAL A 66 0.87 -0.26 -7.73
CA VAL A 66 -0.51 -0.32 -7.26
C VAL A 66 -0.78 0.87 -6.35
N LEU A 67 -1.94 1.48 -6.53
CA LEU A 67 -2.46 2.52 -5.64
C LEU A 67 -3.55 1.91 -4.77
N ILE A 68 -3.34 1.90 -3.47
CA ILE A 68 -4.33 1.45 -2.49
C ILE A 68 -5.04 2.69 -1.96
N CYS A 69 -6.32 2.78 -2.28
CA CYS A 69 -7.14 3.93 -1.91
C CYS A 69 -7.50 3.91 -0.42
N PRO A 70 -7.77 5.08 0.18
CA PRO A 70 -8.25 5.15 1.56
C PRO A 70 -9.44 4.24 1.81
N GLY A 71 -9.42 3.51 2.91
CA GLY A 71 -10.51 2.63 3.31
C GLY A 71 -10.54 1.27 2.63
N CYS A 72 -9.67 1.01 1.67
CA CYS A 72 -9.61 -0.28 1.00
C CYS A 72 -9.04 -1.34 1.95
N ILE A 73 -9.80 -2.41 2.17
CA ILE A 73 -9.30 -3.57 2.92
C ILE A 73 -8.39 -4.37 2.00
N HIS A 74 -7.15 -4.56 2.41
CA HIS A 74 -6.17 -5.26 1.58
C HIS A 74 -5.29 -6.19 2.41
N THR A 75 -4.85 -7.27 1.78
CA THR A 75 -3.91 -8.24 2.32
C THR A 75 -2.66 -8.21 1.47
N LEU A 76 -1.51 -8.28 2.10
CA LEU A 76 -0.22 -8.22 1.42
C LEU A 76 0.50 -9.55 1.57
N TYR A 77 1.01 -10.09 0.47
CA TYR A 77 1.74 -11.35 0.45
C TYR A 77 3.11 -11.15 -0.19
N ALA A 78 4.12 -11.68 0.46
CA ALA A 78 5.48 -11.73 -0.08
C ALA A 78 5.79 -13.19 -0.45
N PRO A 79 5.42 -13.65 -1.67
CA PRO A 79 5.66 -15.03 -2.07
C PRO A 79 7.13 -15.37 -2.25
N GLU A 80 7.95 -14.34 -2.45
CA GLU A 80 9.40 -14.47 -2.59
C GLU A 80 10.08 -13.39 -1.76
N LYS A 81 11.29 -13.68 -1.34
CA LYS A 81 12.13 -12.66 -0.71
C LYS A 81 12.47 -11.60 -1.75
N GLY A 82 12.26 -10.33 -1.42
CA GLY A 82 12.48 -9.25 -2.36
C GLY A 82 12.44 -7.88 -1.70
N ARG A 83 12.26 -6.85 -2.52
CA ARG A 83 12.19 -5.46 -2.09
C ARG A 83 11.08 -4.74 -2.81
N ARG A 84 10.55 -3.71 -2.16
CA ARG A 84 9.54 -2.81 -2.70
C ARG A 84 9.68 -1.42 -2.10
N ILE A 85 9.31 -0.42 -2.89
CA ILE A 85 9.16 0.94 -2.39
C ILE A 85 7.72 1.11 -1.96
N ILE A 86 7.51 1.65 -0.76
CA ILE A 86 6.19 1.94 -0.23
C ILE A 86 6.12 3.42 0.08
N PHE A 87 5.08 4.07 -0.45
CA PHE A 87 4.80 5.48 -0.24
C PHE A 87 3.42 5.62 0.39
N GLN A 88 3.34 6.38 1.47
CA GLN A 88 2.08 6.68 2.16
C GLN A 88 2.02 8.19 2.39
N ALA A 89 0.83 8.77 2.25
CA ALA A 89 0.65 10.20 2.41
C ALA A 89 -0.52 10.49 3.36
N ASP A 90 -0.33 11.47 4.24
CA ASP A 90 -1.37 11.96 5.12
C ASP A 90 -2.09 13.11 4.42
N ILE A 91 -3.06 12.77 3.59
CA ILE A 91 -3.89 13.76 2.87
C ILE A 91 -5.36 13.50 3.19
N ASN A 92 -6.19 14.52 2.99
CA ASN A 92 -7.61 14.40 3.23
C ASN A 92 -8.20 13.28 2.35
N PRO A 93 -8.72 12.18 2.94
CA PRO A 93 -9.20 11.04 2.16
C PRO A 93 -10.36 11.38 1.24
N LEU A 94 -11.27 12.25 1.68
CA LEU A 94 -12.44 12.62 0.87
C LEU A 94 -12.02 13.40 -0.37
N ARG A 95 -11.08 14.32 -0.22
CA ARG A 95 -10.56 15.08 -1.34
C ARG A 95 -9.80 14.19 -2.30
N PHE A 96 -8.97 13.30 -1.76
CA PHE A 96 -8.23 12.34 -2.57
C PHE A 96 -9.17 11.48 -3.41
N MET A 97 -10.20 10.89 -2.78
CA MET A 97 -11.16 10.04 -3.49
C MET A 97 -11.91 10.81 -4.56
N LYS A 98 -12.27 12.06 -4.31
CA LYS A 98 -12.97 12.89 -5.27
C LYS A 98 -12.11 13.18 -6.51
N GLU A 99 -10.82 13.41 -6.31
CA GLU A 99 -9.91 13.77 -7.40
C GLU A 99 -9.49 12.58 -8.24
N ILE A 100 -9.51 11.37 -7.70
CA ILE A 100 -9.01 10.18 -8.39
C ILE A 100 -10.07 9.12 -8.64
N GLU A 101 -11.36 9.45 -8.51
CA GLU A 101 -12.44 8.46 -8.64
C GLU A 101 -12.41 7.69 -9.96
N THR A 102 -11.81 8.24 -10.99
CA THR A 102 -11.66 7.59 -12.31
C THR A 102 -10.26 7.09 -12.58
N LEU A 103 -9.35 7.22 -11.61
CA LEU A 103 -7.96 6.82 -11.82
C LEU A 103 -7.82 5.30 -11.82
N VAL A 104 -6.98 4.79 -12.70
CA VAL A 104 -6.66 3.37 -12.75
C VAL A 104 -5.83 2.99 -11.52
N THR A 105 -6.22 1.92 -10.84
CA THR A 105 -5.58 1.49 -9.60
C THR A 105 -4.20 0.89 -9.83
N ILE A 106 -3.97 0.25 -10.98
CA ILE A 106 -2.71 -0.39 -11.33
C ILE A 106 -2.14 0.26 -12.56
N ILE A 107 -0.86 0.62 -12.50
CA ILE A 107 -0.13 1.20 -13.62
C ILE A 107 1.11 0.34 -13.84
N SER A 108 1.25 -0.23 -15.04
CA SER A 108 2.43 -0.98 -15.46
C SER A 108 3.19 -0.21 -16.53
N PRO A 109 4.54 -0.19 -16.44
CA PRO A 109 5.36 0.48 -17.46
C PRO A 109 5.25 -0.18 -18.82
#